data_3a79169ef5394d06025f73074c6eb3c9
#
_entry.id   3a79169ef5394d06025f73074c6eb3c9
#
_cell.length_a   1.000
_cell.length_b   1.000
_cell.length_c   1.000
_cell.angle_alpha   90.00
_cell.angle_beta   90.00
_cell.angle_gamma   90.00
#
_symmetry.space_group_name_H-M   'P 1'
#
loop_
_entity.id
_entity.type
_entity.pdbx_description
1 polymer ?
#
loop_
_entity_poly.entity_id
_entity_poly.type
_entity_poly.pdbx_seq_one_letter_code
_entity_poly.pdbx_strand_id
1 'polypeptide(L)'
;MTSSIECQNFFRSLQLLDLFTKIGVKNLILCPGSRSAPLAIAAGELNKRKILNVFNSIDERSAGFHSLGISTASGDVSLVVTTSGTAVGNLLPAAIEADKSCKSIVFITADRPSRLKNCGSNQTVNQEEFLNSVCRSNLSTNLNGIHENNDDDILKIVETIKKQILQSPGPIHLNIPFEKPLDISLNNKKKNFEVFERFYLNKTYQFLKNDNQNKNIQFSEKFFKRINLSNPGIIIVGPYQGSTKDLDSFNSALKKLQEITGWPVLVDPVSGVSAELRGLVENWELILKTNKNIIQCDQILRLGPLSSSNDLEDFLLNFEGLQILVKENNIRKLDPIKKSLEYDFGIRNFVNQLLGAFSNDKNKNKPLINLGKILIKEGAKIKEILKEQLFSNTEITEYKLANFVPKIWPENYPIMLSASSPIRDWLTFSENATLTRECFSFRGASGIDGTLSLALGIARITKPVLLVTGDLALIHDINGFLIENAIELNLTILLINNNGGNIFNNLYK
;
A
#
# COMPACT_ATOMS: atom_id res chain seq x y z
N MET A 1 25.53 22.75 -25.16
CA MET A 1 25.35 21.34 -24.83
C MET A 1 26.14 20.50 -25.82
N THR A 2 26.87 19.49 -25.37
CA THR A 2 27.56 18.56 -26.24
C THR A 2 26.53 17.76 -27.04
N SER A 3 26.65 17.73 -28.35
CA SER A 3 25.67 17.16 -29.29
C SER A 3 25.64 15.62 -29.33
N SER A 4 26.43 14.94 -28.53
CA SER A 4 26.51 13.47 -28.57
C SER A 4 25.36 12.79 -27.84
N ILE A 5 24.92 11.63 -28.36
CA ILE A 5 23.77 10.87 -27.86
C ILE A 5 23.97 10.45 -26.39
N GLU A 6 25.17 9.97 -26.02
CA GLU A 6 25.44 9.56 -24.63
C GLU A 6 25.33 10.72 -23.62
N CYS A 7 25.74 11.94 -24.02
CA CYS A 7 25.62 13.12 -23.20
C CYS A 7 24.13 13.50 -22.99
N GLN A 8 23.35 13.42 -24.05
CA GLN A 8 21.92 13.70 -24.00
C GLN A 8 21.15 12.63 -23.20
N ASN A 9 21.46 11.36 -23.40
CA ASN A 9 20.90 10.27 -22.60
C ASN A 9 21.11 10.49 -21.10
N PHE A 10 22.35 10.80 -20.70
CA PHE A 10 22.69 11.08 -19.31
C PHE A 10 21.98 12.33 -18.79
N PHE A 11 22.02 13.41 -19.55
CA PHE A 11 21.40 14.69 -19.14
C PHE A 11 19.89 14.57 -18.96
N ARG A 12 19.20 13.92 -19.90
CA ARG A 12 17.75 13.68 -19.81
C ARG A 12 17.39 12.73 -18.65
N SER A 13 18.22 11.73 -18.37
CA SER A 13 18.07 10.87 -17.20
C SER A 13 18.21 11.64 -15.89
N LEU A 14 19.19 12.56 -15.79
CA LEU A 14 19.33 13.45 -14.63
C LEU A 14 18.09 14.33 -14.45
N GLN A 15 17.65 14.98 -15.54
CA GLN A 15 16.49 15.86 -15.51
C GLN A 15 15.23 15.13 -15.08
N LEU A 16 14.99 13.93 -15.59
CA LEU A 16 13.83 13.10 -15.23
C LEU A 16 13.86 12.75 -13.74
N LEU A 17 14.98 12.22 -13.24
CA LEU A 17 15.10 11.80 -11.84
C LEU A 17 15.04 13.00 -10.88
N ASP A 18 15.62 14.13 -11.22
CA ASP A 18 15.51 15.37 -10.43
C ASP A 18 14.06 15.87 -10.35
N LEU A 19 13.32 15.85 -11.46
CA LEU A 19 11.89 16.20 -11.45
C LEU A 19 11.06 15.27 -10.57
N PHE A 20 11.40 13.99 -10.53
CA PHE A 20 10.76 13.06 -9.57
C PHE A 20 11.05 13.46 -8.12
N THR A 21 12.28 13.87 -7.80
CA THR A 21 12.58 14.36 -6.42
C THR A 21 11.77 15.61 -6.07
N LYS A 22 11.53 16.49 -7.02
CA LYS A 22 10.73 17.73 -6.85
C LYS A 22 9.24 17.49 -6.67
N ILE A 23 8.74 16.33 -7.07
CA ILE A 23 7.36 15.89 -6.74
C ILE A 23 7.29 15.06 -5.46
N GLY A 24 8.38 14.90 -4.73
CA GLY A 24 8.45 14.29 -3.41
C GLY A 24 8.98 12.85 -3.36
N VAL A 25 9.51 12.33 -4.47
CA VAL A 25 10.19 11.03 -4.48
C VAL A 25 11.52 11.13 -3.76
N LYS A 26 11.76 10.19 -2.82
CA LYS A 26 13.00 10.14 -2.03
C LYS A 26 13.82 8.88 -2.26
N ASN A 27 13.20 7.82 -2.76
CA ASN A 27 13.79 6.49 -2.81
C ASN A 27 13.65 5.87 -4.21
N LEU A 28 14.72 5.25 -4.67
CA LEU A 28 14.82 4.54 -5.93
C LEU A 28 15.50 3.19 -5.71
N ILE A 29 14.89 2.12 -6.21
CA ILE A 29 15.49 0.79 -6.26
C ILE A 29 16.03 0.58 -7.67
N LEU A 30 17.33 0.29 -7.78
CA LEU A 30 18.03 0.13 -9.03
C LEU A 30 18.38 -1.33 -9.28
N CYS A 31 17.87 -1.88 -10.39
CA CYS A 31 18.27 -3.20 -10.88
C CYS A 31 19.33 -3.06 -11.97
N PRO A 32 20.41 -3.86 -11.94
CA PRO A 32 21.52 -3.74 -12.87
C PRO A 32 21.14 -4.13 -14.30
N GLY A 33 21.72 -3.43 -15.27
CA GLY A 33 21.58 -3.76 -16.68
C GLY A 33 22.20 -2.70 -17.60
N SER A 34 22.78 -3.11 -18.73
CA SER A 34 23.49 -2.17 -19.61
C SER A 34 22.57 -1.14 -20.25
N ARG A 35 21.31 -1.51 -20.58
CA ARG A 35 20.39 -0.58 -21.24
C ARG A 35 19.93 0.55 -20.30
N SER A 36 19.88 0.29 -18.99
CA SER A 36 19.56 1.29 -17.96
C SER A 36 20.79 2.09 -17.47
N ALA A 37 21.98 1.92 -18.06
CA ALA A 37 23.20 2.62 -17.64
C ALA A 37 23.06 4.14 -17.53
N PRO A 38 22.43 4.87 -18.47
CA PRO A 38 22.25 6.31 -18.33
C PRO A 38 21.45 6.70 -17.07
N LEU A 39 20.38 5.95 -16.75
CA LEU A 39 19.59 6.13 -15.53
C LEU A 39 20.41 5.78 -14.28
N ALA A 40 21.18 4.69 -14.31
CA ALA A 40 22.00 4.24 -13.18
C ALA A 40 23.09 5.27 -12.85
N ILE A 41 23.76 5.83 -13.85
CA ILE A 41 24.78 6.87 -13.68
C ILE A 41 24.15 8.13 -13.13
N ALA A 42 23.00 8.55 -13.66
CA ALA A 42 22.26 9.71 -13.18
C ALA A 42 21.81 9.55 -11.72
N ALA A 43 21.21 8.40 -11.38
CA ALA A 43 20.82 8.07 -10.03
C ALA A 43 22.00 8.09 -9.06
N GLY A 44 23.13 7.51 -9.45
CA GLY A 44 24.38 7.52 -8.66
C GLY A 44 24.91 8.92 -8.38
N GLU A 45 24.80 9.86 -9.33
CA GLU A 45 25.20 11.26 -9.13
C GLU A 45 24.27 11.99 -8.13
N LEU A 46 22.95 11.74 -8.20
CA LEU A 46 21.99 12.30 -7.24
C LEU A 46 22.14 11.68 -5.85
N ASN A 47 22.43 10.37 -5.77
CA ASN A 47 22.68 9.69 -4.50
C ASN A 47 23.93 10.22 -3.78
N LYS A 48 25.04 10.43 -4.48
CA LYS A 48 26.25 11.01 -3.92
C LYS A 48 26.01 12.37 -3.26
N ARG A 49 25.04 13.12 -3.75
CA ARG A 49 24.64 14.44 -3.23
C ARG A 49 23.50 14.39 -2.22
N LYS A 50 23.07 13.19 -1.85
CA LYS A 50 21.97 12.96 -0.89
C LYS A 50 20.63 13.60 -1.34
N ILE A 51 20.43 13.73 -2.65
CA ILE A 51 19.19 14.23 -3.26
C ILE A 51 18.18 13.10 -3.42
N LEU A 52 18.66 11.91 -3.78
CA LEU A 52 17.84 10.71 -3.99
C LEU A 52 18.55 9.53 -3.33
N ASN A 53 17.86 8.79 -2.48
CA ASN A 53 18.37 7.54 -1.92
C ASN A 53 18.26 6.44 -2.98
N VAL A 54 19.37 5.77 -3.28
CA VAL A 54 19.42 4.69 -4.27
C VAL A 54 19.86 3.40 -3.60
N PHE A 55 19.11 2.34 -3.80
CA PHE A 55 19.37 1.00 -3.28
C PHE A 55 19.44 0.01 -4.43
N ASN A 56 20.45 -0.83 -4.45
CA ASN A 56 20.60 -1.83 -5.51
C ASN A 56 19.87 -3.13 -5.17
N SER A 57 19.27 -3.75 -6.17
CA SER A 57 18.65 -5.07 -6.08
C SER A 57 18.98 -5.89 -7.32
N ILE A 58 19.40 -7.13 -7.14
CA ILE A 58 19.71 -8.03 -8.27
C ILE A 58 18.45 -8.64 -8.86
N ASP A 59 17.45 -8.94 -8.02
CA ASP A 59 16.16 -9.52 -8.42
C ASP A 59 15.12 -8.42 -8.58
N GLU A 60 14.56 -8.26 -9.79
CA GLU A 60 13.59 -7.22 -10.11
C GLU A 60 12.24 -7.45 -9.40
N ARG A 61 11.84 -8.69 -9.17
CA ARG A 61 10.64 -8.99 -8.38
C ARG A 61 10.81 -8.49 -6.94
N SER A 62 11.93 -8.83 -6.31
CA SER A 62 12.28 -8.33 -4.97
C SER A 62 12.38 -6.81 -4.94
N ALA A 63 12.95 -6.18 -5.98
CA ALA A 63 13.01 -4.73 -6.12
C ALA A 63 11.60 -4.09 -6.13
N GLY A 64 10.68 -4.66 -6.88
CA GLY A 64 9.29 -4.20 -6.94
C GLY A 64 8.61 -4.23 -5.58
N PHE A 65 8.71 -5.34 -4.85
CA PHE A 65 8.11 -5.47 -3.51
C PHE A 65 8.83 -4.64 -2.46
N HIS A 66 10.15 -4.48 -2.54
CA HIS A 66 10.89 -3.58 -1.66
C HIS A 66 10.43 -2.12 -1.83
N SER A 67 10.28 -1.68 -3.07
CA SER A 67 9.72 -0.37 -3.41
C SER A 67 8.28 -0.21 -2.87
N LEU A 68 7.45 -1.27 -2.97
CA LEU A 68 6.11 -1.30 -2.40
C LEU A 68 6.12 -1.14 -0.88
N GLY A 69 7.06 -1.81 -0.19
CA GLY A 69 7.24 -1.66 1.25
C GLY A 69 7.60 -0.24 1.66
N ILE A 70 8.53 0.40 0.94
CA ILE A 70 8.89 1.81 1.13
C ILE A 70 7.67 2.72 0.94
N SER A 71 6.94 2.55 -0.17
CA SER A 71 5.76 3.38 -0.45
C SER A 71 4.65 3.17 0.58
N THR A 72 4.47 1.93 1.05
CA THR A 72 3.45 1.60 2.05
C THR A 72 3.75 2.25 3.40
N ALA A 73 4.99 2.19 3.87
CA ALA A 73 5.39 2.75 5.16
C ALA A 73 5.51 4.27 5.16
N SER A 74 6.06 4.85 4.08
CA SER A 74 6.27 6.31 4.01
C SER A 74 5.05 7.10 3.55
N GLY A 75 4.15 6.46 2.81
CA GLY A 75 3.10 7.16 2.05
C GLY A 75 3.63 8.01 0.89
N ASP A 76 4.93 7.90 0.56
CA ASP A 76 5.56 8.57 -0.58
C ASP A 76 5.58 7.63 -1.80
N VAL A 77 5.75 8.23 -2.97
CA VAL A 77 6.01 7.48 -4.20
C VAL A 77 7.45 6.99 -4.20
N SER A 78 7.68 5.75 -4.59
CA SER A 78 9.02 5.18 -4.80
C SER A 78 9.23 4.79 -6.26
N LEU A 79 10.48 4.73 -6.70
CA LEU A 79 10.86 4.37 -8.06
C LEU A 79 11.54 3.00 -8.10
N VAL A 80 11.29 2.26 -9.17
CA VAL A 80 12.09 1.08 -9.54
C VAL A 80 12.63 1.28 -10.93
N VAL A 81 13.94 1.14 -11.11
CA VAL A 81 14.60 1.20 -12.41
C VAL A 81 15.10 -0.18 -12.80
N THR A 82 14.71 -0.65 -13.99
CA THR A 82 15.16 -1.93 -14.54
C THR A 82 15.69 -1.77 -15.96
N THR A 83 16.42 -2.78 -16.40
CA THR A 83 16.79 -2.95 -17.81
C THR A 83 15.60 -3.47 -18.63
N SER A 84 15.80 -3.79 -19.90
CA SER A 84 14.79 -4.29 -20.83
C SER A 84 14.59 -5.80 -20.72
N GLY A 85 13.53 -6.30 -21.32
CA GLY A 85 13.28 -7.73 -21.49
C GLY A 85 12.53 -8.35 -20.31
N THR A 86 12.98 -9.51 -19.86
CA THR A 86 12.35 -10.26 -18.75
C THR A 86 12.36 -9.52 -17.41
N ALA A 87 13.30 -8.59 -17.22
CA ALA A 87 13.34 -7.70 -16.07
C ALA A 87 11.99 -6.98 -15.82
N VAL A 88 11.35 -6.53 -16.90
CA VAL A 88 10.05 -5.86 -16.84
C VAL A 88 8.94 -6.84 -16.43
N GLY A 89 8.97 -8.07 -16.95
CA GLY A 89 8.01 -9.11 -16.59
C GLY A 89 8.05 -9.47 -15.10
N ASN A 90 9.24 -9.44 -14.49
CA ASN A 90 9.42 -9.71 -13.06
C ASN A 90 8.79 -8.66 -12.14
N LEU A 91 8.46 -7.47 -12.65
CA LEU A 91 7.78 -6.42 -11.88
C LEU A 91 6.27 -6.67 -11.73
N LEU A 92 5.68 -7.53 -12.56
CA LEU A 92 4.22 -7.74 -12.62
C LEU A 92 3.61 -8.14 -11.27
N PRO A 93 4.16 -9.07 -10.47
CA PRO A 93 3.58 -9.42 -9.16
C PRO A 93 3.47 -8.21 -8.22
N ALA A 94 4.54 -7.41 -8.12
CA ALA A 94 4.55 -6.22 -7.30
C ALA A 94 3.58 -5.14 -7.82
N ALA A 95 3.46 -5.01 -9.15
CA ALA A 95 2.51 -4.09 -9.77
C ALA A 95 1.05 -4.51 -9.48
N ILE A 96 0.74 -5.82 -9.51
CA ILE A 96 -0.59 -6.33 -9.14
C ILE A 96 -0.92 -5.99 -7.68
N GLU A 97 -0.01 -6.24 -6.74
CA GLU A 97 -0.25 -5.90 -5.32
C GLU A 97 -0.37 -4.38 -5.13
N ALA A 98 0.47 -3.57 -5.77
CA ALA A 98 0.41 -2.12 -5.72
C ALA A 98 -0.92 -1.57 -6.27
N ASP A 99 -1.43 -2.16 -7.38
CA ASP A 99 -2.76 -1.84 -7.92
C ASP A 99 -3.85 -2.13 -6.90
N LYS A 100 -3.85 -3.33 -6.34
CA LYS A 100 -4.91 -3.78 -5.43
C LYS A 100 -4.85 -3.09 -4.06
N SER A 101 -3.67 -2.69 -3.59
CA SER A 101 -3.47 -1.95 -2.33
C SER A 101 -3.48 -0.43 -2.49
N CYS A 102 -3.64 0.11 -3.72
CA CYS A 102 -3.63 1.54 -4.03
C CYS A 102 -2.34 2.25 -3.58
N LYS A 103 -1.19 1.61 -3.76
CA LYS A 103 0.13 2.17 -3.41
C LYS A 103 0.86 2.65 -4.66
N SER A 104 1.42 3.86 -4.60
CA SER A 104 2.02 4.51 -5.75
C SER A 104 3.48 4.13 -5.92
N ILE A 105 3.78 3.43 -7.01
CA ILE A 105 5.13 3.07 -7.45
C ILE A 105 5.26 3.49 -8.92
N VAL A 106 6.42 4.01 -9.32
CA VAL A 106 6.73 4.24 -10.73
C VAL A 106 7.80 3.25 -11.16
N PHE A 107 7.43 2.36 -12.06
CA PHE A 107 8.32 1.43 -12.73
C PHE A 107 8.91 2.11 -13.96
N ILE A 108 10.20 2.41 -13.92
CA ILE A 108 10.97 3.02 -15.00
C ILE A 108 11.77 1.90 -15.68
N THR A 109 11.42 1.57 -16.90
CA THR A 109 12.03 0.46 -17.63
C THR A 109 12.80 0.96 -18.84
N ALA A 110 14.09 0.67 -18.88
CA ALA A 110 14.89 1.01 -20.03
C ALA A 110 14.54 0.08 -21.21
N ASP A 111 14.49 0.63 -22.42
CA ASP A 111 14.13 -0.12 -23.62
C ASP A 111 15.06 0.19 -24.81
N ARG A 112 14.85 -0.50 -25.89
CA ARG A 112 15.46 -0.23 -27.18
C ARG A 112 14.59 0.72 -27.99
N PRO A 113 15.20 1.55 -28.87
CA PRO A 113 14.46 2.37 -29.82
C PRO A 113 13.55 1.53 -30.72
N SER A 114 12.46 2.14 -31.20
CA SER A 114 11.42 1.49 -32.02
C SER A 114 11.98 0.76 -33.25
N ARG A 115 13.03 1.30 -33.88
CA ARG A 115 13.69 0.68 -35.03
C ARG A 115 14.29 -0.70 -34.76
N LEU A 116 14.54 -1.04 -33.48
CA LEU A 116 15.06 -2.33 -33.03
C LEU A 116 13.98 -3.30 -32.53
N LYS A 117 12.72 -2.89 -32.61
CA LYS A 117 11.57 -3.77 -32.30
C LYS A 117 11.26 -4.68 -33.50
N ASN A 118 10.78 -5.89 -33.22
CA ASN A 118 10.32 -6.86 -34.22
C ASN A 118 11.34 -7.23 -35.32
N CYS A 119 12.63 -7.11 -35.03
CA CYS A 119 13.73 -7.42 -35.98
C CYS A 119 14.75 -8.42 -35.44
N GLY A 120 14.39 -9.17 -34.39
CA GLY A 120 15.29 -10.16 -33.79
C GLY A 120 16.43 -9.55 -32.94
N SER A 121 16.38 -8.28 -32.61
CA SER A 121 17.37 -7.65 -31.72
C SER A 121 17.39 -8.32 -30.35
N ASN A 122 18.60 -8.61 -29.87
CA ASN A 122 18.80 -9.30 -28.61
C ASN A 122 18.09 -8.57 -27.43
N GLN A 123 17.41 -9.33 -26.54
CA GLN A 123 16.72 -8.85 -25.34
C GLN A 123 15.68 -7.75 -25.66
N THR A 124 14.97 -7.88 -26.79
CA THR A 124 13.93 -6.94 -27.24
C THR A 124 12.60 -7.66 -27.30
N VAL A 125 11.62 -7.13 -26.57
CA VAL A 125 10.26 -7.65 -26.45
C VAL A 125 9.27 -6.45 -26.39
N ASN A 126 7.98 -6.69 -26.49
CA ASN A 126 6.95 -5.66 -26.34
C ASN A 126 6.69 -5.38 -24.84
N GLN A 127 7.76 -4.99 -24.13
CA GLN A 127 7.73 -4.80 -22.69
C GLN A 127 6.80 -3.67 -22.23
N GLU A 128 6.52 -2.72 -23.09
CA GLU A 128 5.56 -1.64 -22.84
C GLU A 128 4.15 -2.15 -22.56
N GLU A 129 3.81 -3.37 -22.98
CA GLU A 129 2.50 -3.98 -22.79
C GLU A 129 2.41 -4.84 -21.53
N PHE A 130 3.54 -5.28 -20.94
CA PHE A 130 3.55 -6.27 -19.86
C PHE A 130 2.81 -5.83 -18.60
N LEU A 131 2.79 -4.54 -18.33
CA LEU A 131 2.15 -3.96 -17.14
C LEU A 131 0.83 -3.24 -17.43
N ASN A 132 0.34 -3.27 -18.69
CA ASN A 132 -0.84 -2.52 -19.11
C ASN A 132 -2.11 -2.90 -18.34
N SER A 133 -2.25 -4.16 -17.95
CA SER A 133 -3.45 -4.65 -17.26
C SER A 133 -3.57 -4.19 -15.80
N VAL A 134 -2.48 -3.68 -15.22
CA VAL A 134 -2.41 -3.38 -13.78
C VAL A 134 -1.97 -1.96 -13.47
N CYS A 135 -1.19 -1.31 -14.35
CA CYS A 135 -0.76 0.06 -14.14
C CYS A 135 -1.88 1.07 -14.41
N ARG A 136 -1.95 2.11 -13.58
CA ARG A 136 -2.89 3.23 -13.73
C ARG A 136 -2.63 4.03 -15.01
N SER A 137 -1.38 4.05 -15.43
CA SER A 137 -0.92 4.74 -16.63
C SER A 137 0.32 4.04 -17.16
N ASN A 138 0.40 3.94 -18.50
CA ASN A 138 1.55 3.42 -19.22
C ASN A 138 2.03 4.54 -20.15
N LEU A 139 3.22 5.02 -19.90
CA LEU A 139 3.82 6.16 -20.59
C LEU A 139 5.12 5.74 -21.26
N SER A 140 5.50 6.46 -22.30
CA SER A 140 6.81 6.30 -22.91
C SER A 140 7.41 7.68 -23.19
N THR A 141 8.73 7.78 -23.15
CA THR A 141 9.48 8.89 -23.76
C THR A 141 9.47 8.74 -25.28
N ASN A 142 10.22 9.56 -26.00
CA ASN A 142 10.33 9.43 -27.45
C ASN A 142 10.75 8.00 -27.84
N LEU A 143 10.08 7.41 -28.80
CA LEU A 143 10.28 6.02 -29.21
C LEU A 143 11.64 5.77 -29.89
N ASN A 144 12.31 6.79 -30.40
CA ASN A 144 13.66 6.72 -30.93
C ASN A 144 14.73 6.81 -29.85
N GLY A 145 14.36 7.39 -28.69
CA GLY A 145 15.22 7.49 -27.52
C GLY A 145 14.99 8.77 -26.74
N ILE A 146 15.24 8.73 -25.43
CA ILE A 146 15.06 9.86 -24.53
C ILE A 146 15.89 11.08 -24.96
N HIS A 147 16.99 10.89 -25.69
CA HIS A 147 17.85 11.97 -26.18
C HIS A 147 17.14 12.93 -27.14
N GLU A 148 16.06 12.50 -27.79
CA GLU A 148 15.25 13.34 -28.68
C GLU A 148 14.19 14.16 -27.93
N ASN A 149 13.96 13.90 -26.65
CA ASN A 149 13.03 14.70 -25.85
C ASN A 149 13.64 16.08 -25.51
N ASN A 150 12.81 17.10 -25.50
CA ASN A 150 13.17 18.41 -24.97
C ASN A 150 12.80 18.55 -23.48
N ASP A 151 13.06 19.71 -22.87
CA ASP A 151 12.78 19.96 -21.46
C ASP A 151 11.29 19.88 -21.12
N ASP A 152 10.45 20.39 -22.01
CA ASP A 152 8.99 20.42 -21.82
C ASP A 152 8.37 19.02 -21.91
N ASP A 153 8.95 18.16 -22.78
CA ASP A 153 8.48 16.75 -22.88
C ASP A 153 8.71 16.01 -21.58
N ILE A 154 9.92 16.13 -21.00
CA ILE A 154 10.26 15.46 -19.73
C ILE A 154 9.41 16.02 -18.58
N LEU A 155 9.20 17.34 -18.55
CA LEU A 155 8.34 17.97 -17.54
C LEU A 155 6.90 17.47 -17.64
N LYS A 156 6.31 17.42 -18.84
CA LYS A 156 4.96 16.91 -19.09
C LYS A 156 4.76 15.47 -18.63
N ILE A 157 5.77 14.61 -18.86
CA ILE A 157 5.71 13.21 -18.41
C ILE A 157 5.57 13.17 -16.88
N VAL A 158 6.43 13.91 -16.15
CA VAL A 158 6.39 13.90 -14.67
C VAL A 158 5.12 14.56 -14.14
N GLU A 159 4.63 15.63 -14.78
CA GLU A 159 3.34 16.24 -14.43
C GLU A 159 2.16 15.27 -14.62
N THR A 160 2.17 14.53 -15.72
CA THR A 160 1.14 13.51 -15.98
C THR A 160 1.17 12.41 -14.92
N ILE A 161 2.36 11.94 -14.56
CA ILE A 161 2.55 10.94 -13.49
C ILE A 161 2.05 11.50 -12.15
N LYS A 162 2.45 12.72 -11.78
CA LYS A 162 1.99 13.37 -10.55
C LYS A 162 0.47 13.50 -10.50
N LYS A 163 -0.13 13.96 -11.58
CA LYS A 163 -1.59 14.07 -11.68
C LYS A 163 -2.28 12.71 -11.50
N GLN A 164 -1.75 11.68 -12.14
CA GLN A 164 -2.28 10.32 -12.03
C GLN A 164 -2.21 9.79 -10.60
N ILE A 165 -1.06 9.97 -9.90
CA ILE A 165 -0.87 9.57 -8.50
C ILE A 165 -1.91 10.25 -7.59
N LEU A 166 -2.14 11.54 -7.80
CA LEU A 166 -3.09 12.30 -6.99
C LEU A 166 -4.56 11.91 -7.24
N GLN A 167 -4.90 11.53 -8.47
CA GLN A 167 -6.27 11.18 -8.85
C GLN A 167 -6.63 9.73 -8.53
N SER A 168 -5.68 8.82 -8.73
CA SER A 168 -5.87 7.38 -8.58
C SER A 168 -4.55 6.72 -8.20
N PRO A 169 -4.22 6.67 -6.90
CA PRO A 169 -3.00 6.02 -6.43
C PRO A 169 -2.89 4.58 -6.92
N GLY A 170 -1.68 4.20 -7.31
CA GLY A 170 -1.40 2.86 -7.83
C GLY A 170 -0.10 2.85 -8.66
N PRO A 171 0.25 1.72 -9.26
CA PRO A 171 1.45 1.58 -10.07
C PRO A 171 1.34 2.34 -11.39
N ILE A 172 2.47 2.90 -11.83
CA ILE A 172 2.64 3.59 -13.11
C ILE A 172 3.84 2.99 -13.82
N HIS A 173 3.73 2.75 -15.11
CA HIS A 173 4.82 2.29 -15.96
C HIS A 173 5.31 3.43 -16.85
N LEU A 174 6.62 3.68 -16.82
CA LEU A 174 7.32 4.61 -17.72
C LEU A 174 8.39 3.85 -18.49
N ASN A 175 8.14 3.59 -19.78
CA ASN A 175 9.09 2.95 -20.69
C ASN A 175 10.01 3.97 -21.33
N ILE A 176 11.33 3.75 -21.26
CA ILE A 176 12.34 4.71 -21.74
C ILE A 176 13.27 4.05 -22.75
N PRO A 177 13.05 4.24 -24.04
CA PRO A 177 14.00 3.85 -25.05
C PRO A 177 15.31 4.66 -24.93
N PHE A 178 16.44 3.94 -25.07
CA PHE A 178 17.79 4.54 -25.13
C PHE A 178 18.49 4.13 -26.41
N GLU A 179 18.93 5.10 -27.20
CA GLU A 179 19.81 4.87 -28.33
C GLU A 179 21.28 4.79 -27.85
N LYS A 180 22.09 4.02 -28.54
CA LYS A 180 23.54 3.94 -28.29
C LYS A 180 24.27 5.18 -28.84
N PRO A 181 25.42 5.58 -28.23
CA PRO A 181 26.09 4.98 -27.07
C PRO A 181 25.35 5.19 -25.73
N LEU A 182 25.53 4.23 -24.79
CA LEU A 182 24.91 4.28 -23.46
C LEU A 182 25.88 4.82 -22.41
N ASP A 183 27.18 4.60 -22.63
CA ASP A 183 28.23 4.97 -21.68
C ASP A 183 28.70 6.38 -21.93
N ILE A 184 28.80 7.17 -20.87
CA ILE A 184 29.33 8.54 -20.91
C ILE A 184 30.74 8.55 -20.30
N SER A 185 31.70 9.22 -20.96
CA SER A 185 33.04 9.40 -20.40
C SER A 185 33.01 10.22 -19.12
N LEU A 186 33.99 9.99 -18.22
CA LEU A 186 34.08 10.71 -16.94
C LEU A 186 34.14 12.23 -17.11
N ASN A 187 34.89 12.72 -18.12
CA ASN A 187 34.99 14.15 -18.41
C ASN A 187 33.66 14.74 -18.89
N ASN A 188 32.97 14.02 -19.80
CA ASN A 188 31.68 14.48 -20.31
C ASN A 188 30.60 14.42 -19.19
N LYS A 189 30.62 13.39 -18.36
CA LYS A 189 29.74 13.27 -17.19
C LYS A 189 29.90 14.47 -16.27
N LYS A 190 31.14 14.84 -15.89
CA LYS A 190 31.42 15.98 -15.02
C LYS A 190 30.89 17.28 -15.63
N LYS A 191 31.24 17.59 -16.90
CA LYS A 191 30.78 18.79 -17.60
C LYS A 191 29.26 18.88 -17.69
N ASN A 192 28.59 17.80 -18.07
CA ASN A 192 27.12 17.78 -18.15
C ASN A 192 26.46 17.97 -16.77
N PHE A 193 27.04 17.37 -15.71
CA PHE A 193 26.53 17.59 -14.38
C PHE A 193 26.71 19.02 -13.89
N GLU A 194 27.83 19.68 -14.15
CA GLU A 194 28.06 21.10 -13.81
C GLU A 194 27.02 22.02 -14.50
N VAL A 195 26.69 21.74 -15.77
CA VAL A 195 25.60 22.43 -16.48
C VAL A 195 24.25 22.17 -15.84
N PHE A 196 23.98 20.92 -15.51
CA PHE A 196 22.73 20.54 -14.84
C PHE A 196 22.60 21.22 -13.47
N GLU A 197 23.62 21.17 -12.63
CA GLU A 197 23.64 21.82 -11.32
C GLU A 197 23.38 23.33 -11.42
N ARG A 198 23.99 23.99 -12.37
CA ARG A 198 23.86 25.43 -12.57
C ARG A 198 22.46 25.86 -13.00
N PHE A 199 21.78 25.11 -13.87
CA PHE A 199 20.56 25.56 -14.53
C PHE A 199 19.30 24.81 -14.14
N TYR A 200 19.40 23.62 -13.55
CA TYR A 200 18.25 22.74 -13.30
C TYR A 200 18.09 22.35 -11.84
N LEU A 201 19.17 22.03 -11.13
CA LEU A 201 19.07 21.46 -9.77
C LEU A 201 18.30 22.37 -8.80
N ASN A 202 18.54 23.68 -8.88
CA ASN A 202 17.88 24.67 -8.02
C ASN A 202 16.64 25.31 -8.66
N LYS A 203 16.23 24.86 -9.85
CA LYS A 203 15.05 25.38 -10.53
C LYS A 203 13.79 24.91 -9.81
N THR A 204 12.95 25.89 -9.42
CA THR A 204 11.64 25.62 -8.85
C THR A 204 10.63 25.41 -9.96
N TYR A 205 9.84 24.34 -9.87
CA TYR A 205 8.76 24.08 -10.80
C TYR A 205 7.43 24.25 -10.08
N GLN A 206 6.50 24.96 -10.70
CA GLN A 206 5.13 25.07 -10.22
C GLN A 206 4.34 23.89 -10.77
N PHE A 207 4.43 22.75 -10.13
CA PHE A 207 3.56 21.63 -10.46
C PHE A 207 2.12 21.96 -10.07
N LEU A 208 1.17 21.51 -10.87
CA LEU A 208 -0.25 21.65 -10.59
C LEU A 208 -0.55 21.16 -9.16
N LYS A 209 -1.12 22.02 -8.35
CA LYS A 209 -1.67 21.64 -7.05
C LYS A 209 -2.92 20.81 -7.30
N ASN A 210 -3.17 19.87 -6.41
CA ASN A 210 -4.35 19.05 -6.52
C ASN A 210 -5.60 19.88 -6.19
N ASP A 211 -6.26 20.46 -7.19
CA ASP A 211 -7.56 21.13 -7.02
C ASP A 211 -8.69 20.15 -6.64
N ASN A 212 -8.43 18.85 -6.69
CA ASN A 212 -9.41 17.83 -6.37
C ASN A 212 -9.74 17.68 -4.87
N GLN A 213 -8.95 18.29 -3.96
CA GLN A 213 -9.33 18.34 -2.54
C GLN A 213 -10.60 19.17 -2.31
N ASN A 214 -11.03 19.98 -3.29
CA ASN A 214 -12.19 20.87 -3.20
C ASN A 214 -13.28 20.60 -4.24
N LYS A 215 -13.27 19.49 -4.96
CA LYS A 215 -14.51 19.10 -5.61
C LYS A 215 -15.48 18.73 -4.50
N ASN A 216 -16.29 19.71 -4.07
CA ASN A 216 -17.52 19.49 -3.30
C ASN A 216 -18.49 18.66 -4.15
N ILE A 217 -18.15 17.37 -4.35
CA ILE A 217 -19.12 16.42 -4.86
C ILE A 217 -20.07 16.18 -3.70
N GLN A 218 -21.14 16.96 -3.68
CA GLN A 218 -22.23 16.75 -2.74
C GLN A 218 -22.99 15.50 -3.22
N PHE A 219 -22.84 14.42 -2.48
CA PHE A 219 -23.83 13.37 -2.54
C PHE A 219 -25.20 13.96 -2.15
N SER A 220 -26.24 13.49 -2.80
CA SER A 220 -27.57 14.03 -2.52
C SER A 220 -27.87 13.85 -1.03
N GLU A 221 -28.48 14.85 -0.43
CA GLU A 221 -28.95 14.80 0.96
C GLU A 221 -29.80 13.54 1.23
N LYS A 222 -30.49 13.04 0.20
CA LYS A 222 -31.24 11.78 0.19
C LYS A 222 -30.38 10.55 0.49
N PHE A 223 -29.09 10.56 0.17
CA PHE A 223 -28.19 9.45 0.49
C PHE A 223 -27.98 9.36 2.01
N PHE A 224 -27.65 10.47 2.65
CA PHE A 224 -27.40 10.52 4.08
C PHE A 224 -28.67 10.34 4.91
N LYS A 225 -29.85 10.78 4.42
CA LYS A 225 -31.15 10.57 5.06
C LYS A 225 -31.56 9.08 5.17
N ARG A 226 -30.88 8.18 4.45
CA ARG A 226 -31.09 6.73 4.65
C ARG A 226 -30.47 6.23 5.95
N ILE A 227 -29.45 6.93 6.48
CA ILE A 227 -28.81 6.57 7.74
C ILE A 227 -29.71 7.08 8.87
N ASN A 228 -30.20 6.16 9.70
CA ASN A 228 -30.98 6.53 10.86
C ASN A 228 -30.10 6.47 12.12
N LEU A 229 -29.64 7.63 12.57
CA LEU A 229 -28.77 7.72 13.75
C LEU A 229 -29.43 7.27 15.07
N SER A 230 -30.73 7.03 15.09
CA SER A 230 -31.48 6.52 16.26
C SER A 230 -31.53 4.99 16.27
N ASN A 231 -31.32 4.34 15.15
CA ASN A 231 -31.35 2.89 15.05
C ASN A 231 -29.97 2.27 15.38
N PRO A 232 -29.93 1.05 15.90
CA PRO A 232 -28.69 0.37 16.15
C PRO A 232 -27.94 0.07 14.84
N GLY A 233 -26.64 0.32 14.86
CA GLY A 233 -25.74 0.02 13.75
C GLY A 233 -24.38 -0.42 14.24
N ILE A 234 -23.55 -0.91 13.33
CA ILE A 234 -22.15 -1.28 13.56
C ILE A 234 -21.24 -0.59 12.54
N ILE A 235 -20.02 -0.27 12.94
CA ILE A 235 -18.96 0.19 12.07
C ILE A 235 -17.95 -0.94 11.91
N ILE A 236 -17.63 -1.31 10.66
CA ILE A 236 -16.64 -2.34 10.36
C ILE A 236 -15.50 -1.66 9.60
N VAL A 237 -14.29 -1.72 10.15
CA VAL A 237 -13.10 -1.12 9.54
C VAL A 237 -12.20 -2.22 9.02
N GLY A 238 -12.20 -2.39 7.71
CA GLY A 238 -11.30 -3.30 7.02
C GLY A 238 -9.88 -2.74 6.86
N PRO A 239 -9.03 -3.40 6.07
CA PRO A 239 -7.67 -2.94 5.77
C PRO A 239 -7.62 -1.50 5.24
N TYR A 240 -6.73 -0.68 5.80
CA TYR A 240 -6.59 0.71 5.36
C TYR A 240 -5.89 0.82 4.01
N GLN A 241 -6.51 1.49 3.06
CA GLN A 241 -5.99 1.66 1.69
C GLN A 241 -5.52 3.09 1.38
N GLY A 242 -5.74 4.02 2.28
CA GLY A 242 -5.25 5.39 2.14
C GLY A 242 -3.73 5.52 2.28
N SER A 243 -3.24 6.75 2.16
CA SER A 243 -1.84 7.05 2.45
C SER A 243 -1.57 7.00 3.96
N THR A 244 -0.44 6.45 4.38
CA THR A 244 -0.01 6.46 5.79
C THR A 244 0.05 7.89 6.35
N LYS A 245 0.33 8.89 5.51
CA LYS A 245 0.32 10.31 5.88
C LYS A 245 -1.07 10.85 6.27
N ASP A 246 -2.13 10.20 5.81
CA ASP A 246 -3.51 10.61 6.07
C ASP A 246 -4.14 9.85 7.25
N LEU A 247 -3.38 8.95 7.89
CA LEU A 247 -3.90 8.04 8.92
C LEU A 247 -4.45 8.78 10.14
N ASP A 248 -3.80 9.85 10.59
CA ASP A 248 -4.29 10.68 11.70
C ASP A 248 -5.62 11.36 11.36
N SER A 249 -5.74 11.83 10.11
CA SER A 249 -6.99 12.43 9.61
C SER A 249 -8.10 11.40 9.51
N PHE A 250 -7.78 10.17 9.09
CA PHE A 250 -8.70 9.03 9.06
C PHE A 250 -9.20 8.70 10.47
N ASN A 251 -8.27 8.51 11.44
CA ASN A 251 -8.62 8.22 12.83
C ASN A 251 -9.48 9.33 13.48
N SER A 252 -9.16 10.60 13.19
CA SER A 252 -9.95 11.74 13.65
C SER A 252 -11.38 11.72 13.11
N ALA A 253 -11.55 11.39 11.83
CA ALA A 253 -12.86 11.27 11.20
C ALA A 253 -13.64 10.06 11.73
N LEU A 254 -12.98 8.91 11.93
CA LEU A 254 -13.58 7.71 12.50
C LEU A 254 -14.05 7.94 13.94
N LYS A 255 -13.23 8.61 14.77
CA LYS A 255 -13.62 9.01 16.13
C LYS A 255 -14.87 9.85 16.11
N LYS A 256 -14.92 10.85 15.23
CA LYS A 256 -16.09 11.72 15.06
C LYS A 256 -17.34 10.95 14.63
N LEU A 257 -17.18 10.00 13.71
CA LEU A 257 -18.26 9.12 13.28
C LEU A 257 -18.79 8.27 14.44
N GLN A 258 -17.90 7.68 15.24
CA GLN A 258 -18.27 6.90 16.41
C GLN A 258 -18.99 7.75 17.48
N GLU A 259 -18.52 8.97 17.70
CA GLU A 259 -19.15 9.92 18.63
C GLU A 259 -20.57 10.33 18.19
N ILE A 260 -20.81 10.48 16.90
CA ILE A 260 -22.13 10.86 16.36
C ILE A 260 -23.10 9.68 16.45
N THR A 261 -22.63 8.48 16.16
CA THR A 261 -23.48 7.29 16.07
C THR A 261 -23.63 6.56 17.40
N GLY A 262 -22.59 6.53 18.22
CA GLY A 262 -22.49 5.67 19.41
C GLY A 262 -22.37 4.18 19.04
N TRP A 263 -22.11 3.83 17.79
CA TRP A 263 -22.04 2.47 17.30
C TRP A 263 -20.74 1.76 17.72
N PRO A 264 -20.76 0.45 17.98
CA PRO A 264 -19.57 -0.34 18.20
C PRO A 264 -18.73 -0.45 16.91
N VAL A 265 -17.43 -0.67 17.08
CA VAL A 265 -16.45 -0.71 15.97
C VAL A 265 -15.73 -2.04 15.98
N LEU A 266 -15.82 -2.76 14.86
CA LEU A 266 -15.13 -4.01 14.56
C LEU A 266 -13.96 -3.70 13.62
N VAL A 267 -12.73 -4.05 14.00
CA VAL A 267 -11.53 -3.59 13.27
C VAL A 267 -10.67 -4.75 12.78
N ASP A 268 -10.12 -4.57 11.60
CA ASP A 268 -9.07 -5.45 11.06
C ASP A 268 -7.71 -5.08 11.67
N PRO A 269 -6.78 -6.03 11.93
CA PRO A 269 -5.44 -5.74 12.44
C PRO A 269 -4.67 -4.71 11.61
N VAL A 270 -4.90 -4.66 10.30
CA VAL A 270 -4.24 -3.71 9.37
C VAL A 270 -5.12 -2.52 9.01
N SER A 271 -6.12 -2.23 9.82
CA SER A 271 -7.03 -1.09 9.63
C SER A 271 -6.38 0.27 9.93
N GLY A 272 -5.27 0.31 10.65
CA GLY A 272 -4.64 1.54 11.11
C GLY A 272 -5.45 2.30 12.17
N VAL A 273 -6.46 1.69 12.77
CA VAL A 273 -7.29 2.29 13.82
C VAL A 273 -6.51 2.40 15.12
N SER A 274 -6.63 3.54 15.80
CA SER A 274 -6.02 3.75 17.12
C SER A 274 -6.70 2.89 18.19
N ALA A 275 -5.89 2.29 19.08
CA ALA A 275 -6.37 1.54 20.23
C ALA A 275 -7.20 2.38 21.22
N GLU A 276 -7.06 3.70 21.17
CA GLU A 276 -7.81 4.65 22.04
C GLU A 276 -9.24 4.91 21.56
N LEU A 277 -9.63 4.37 20.41
CA LEU A 277 -10.98 4.58 19.90
C LEU A 277 -12.03 3.94 20.82
N ARG A 278 -13.01 4.72 21.24
CA ARG A 278 -14.13 4.20 22.05
C ARG A 278 -15.01 3.26 21.21
N GLY A 279 -15.51 2.22 21.84
CA GLY A 279 -16.46 1.28 21.22
C GLY A 279 -15.81 0.15 20.40
N LEU A 280 -14.49 -0.02 20.50
CA LEU A 280 -13.79 -1.16 19.92
C LEU A 280 -14.30 -2.47 20.54
N VAL A 281 -14.60 -3.45 19.70
CA VAL A 281 -15.05 -4.79 20.11
C VAL A 281 -13.89 -5.76 19.90
N GLU A 282 -13.36 -6.29 21.00
CA GLU A 282 -12.34 -7.37 20.95
C GLU A 282 -12.95 -8.70 20.50
N ASN A 283 -12.15 -9.54 19.86
CA ASN A 283 -12.54 -10.90 19.45
C ASN A 283 -13.85 -10.98 18.63
N TRP A 284 -14.18 -9.92 17.91
CA TRP A 284 -15.42 -9.82 17.15
C TRP A 284 -15.60 -10.95 16.12
N GLU A 285 -14.51 -11.44 15.55
CA GLU A 285 -14.53 -12.54 14.59
C GLU A 285 -15.02 -13.84 15.27
N LEU A 286 -14.58 -14.10 16.50
CA LEU A 286 -15.08 -15.22 17.30
C LEU A 286 -16.51 -15.01 17.76
N ILE A 287 -16.95 -13.79 18.01
CA ILE A 287 -18.37 -13.48 18.27
C ILE A 287 -19.22 -13.86 17.05
N LEU A 288 -18.80 -13.48 15.85
CA LEU A 288 -19.50 -13.86 14.61
C LEU A 288 -19.59 -15.38 14.44
N LYS A 289 -18.52 -16.08 14.73
CA LYS A 289 -18.43 -17.54 14.59
C LYS A 289 -19.29 -18.30 15.60
N THR A 290 -19.33 -17.84 16.85
CA THR A 290 -19.96 -18.60 17.95
C THR A 290 -21.35 -18.10 18.32
N ASN A 291 -21.62 -16.81 18.17
CA ASN A 291 -22.86 -16.19 18.67
C ASN A 291 -23.31 -14.97 17.83
N LYS A 292 -23.32 -15.12 16.49
CA LYS A 292 -23.69 -14.03 15.58
C LYS A 292 -25.08 -13.42 15.84
N ASN A 293 -25.98 -14.18 16.44
CA ASN A 293 -27.35 -13.74 16.71
C ASN A 293 -27.46 -12.59 17.74
N ILE A 294 -26.40 -12.31 18.51
CA ILE A 294 -26.39 -11.17 19.40
C ILE A 294 -26.17 -9.84 18.67
N ILE A 295 -25.71 -9.88 17.41
CA ILE A 295 -25.48 -8.70 16.60
C ILE A 295 -26.80 -8.28 15.94
N GLN A 296 -27.66 -7.66 16.77
CA GLN A 296 -28.94 -7.13 16.29
C GLN A 296 -28.77 -5.65 15.91
N CYS A 297 -28.64 -5.37 14.62
CA CYS A 297 -28.51 -4.04 14.06
C CYS A 297 -29.32 -3.91 12.77
N ASP A 298 -29.69 -2.67 12.43
CA ASP A 298 -30.43 -2.33 11.21
C ASP A 298 -29.53 -1.77 10.12
N GLN A 299 -28.28 -1.42 10.48
CA GLN A 299 -27.37 -0.71 9.60
C GLN A 299 -25.94 -1.14 9.84
N ILE A 300 -25.19 -1.23 8.73
CA ILE A 300 -23.75 -1.51 8.72
C ILE A 300 -23.05 -0.41 7.92
N LEU A 301 -22.07 0.25 8.54
CA LEU A 301 -21.15 1.12 7.86
C LEU A 301 -19.78 0.45 7.78
N ARG A 302 -19.36 0.14 6.56
CA ARG A 302 -18.08 -0.50 6.29
C ARG A 302 -17.09 0.51 5.73
N LEU A 303 -15.85 0.50 6.24
CA LEU A 303 -14.75 1.33 5.77
C LEU A 303 -13.69 0.44 5.13
N GLY A 304 -13.46 0.63 3.83
CA GLY A 304 -12.48 -0.14 3.06
C GLY A 304 -12.91 -1.58 2.71
N PRO A 305 -11.98 -2.40 2.19
CA PRO A 305 -12.25 -3.77 1.77
C PRO A 305 -12.59 -4.68 2.94
N LEU A 306 -13.05 -5.89 2.62
CA LEU A 306 -13.35 -6.90 3.64
C LEU A 306 -12.08 -7.42 4.32
N SER A 307 -12.18 -7.69 5.61
CA SER A 307 -11.21 -8.50 6.35
C SER A 307 -11.19 -9.94 5.85
N SER A 308 -10.13 -10.69 6.13
CA SER A 308 -10.01 -12.11 5.76
C SER A 308 -10.81 -13.01 6.70
N SER A 309 -12.12 -12.82 6.77
CA SER A 309 -13.06 -13.57 7.60
C SER A 309 -14.24 -14.07 6.76
N ASN A 310 -14.38 -15.38 6.65
CA ASN A 310 -15.54 -16.00 6.00
C ASN A 310 -16.82 -15.75 6.81
N ASP A 311 -16.72 -15.77 8.15
CA ASP A 311 -17.85 -15.52 9.03
C ASP A 311 -18.40 -14.10 8.87
N LEU A 312 -17.52 -13.11 8.63
CA LEU A 312 -17.93 -11.74 8.31
C LEU A 312 -18.61 -11.67 6.93
N GLU A 313 -18.07 -12.36 5.93
CA GLU A 313 -18.66 -12.39 4.59
C GLU A 313 -20.05 -12.99 4.61
N ASP A 314 -20.20 -14.14 5.29
CA ASP A 314 -21.49 -14.80 5.49
C ASP A 314 -22.50 -13.95 6.28
N PHE A 315 -22.02 -13.24 7.32
CA PHE A 315 -22.86 -12.33 8.08
C PHE A 315 -23.40 -11.20 7.19
N LEU A 316 -22.54 -10.56 6.40
CA LEU A 316 -22.92 -9.47 5.50
C LEU A 316 -23.82 -9.95 4.36
N LEU A 317 -23.59 -11.17 3.84
CA LEU A 317 -24.42 -11.78 2.80
C LEU A 317 -25.86 -12.00 3.28
N ASN A 318 -26.04 -12.40 4.53
CA ASN A 318 -27.36 -12.67 5.13
C ASN A 318 -27.99 -11.44 5.80
N PHE A 319 -27.30 -10.31 5.83
CA PHE A 319 -27.81 -9.09 6.42
C PHE A 319 -28.81 -8.39 5.50
N GLU A 320 -30.01 -8.10 5.98
CA GLU A 320 -31.09 -7.47 5.20
C GLU A 320 -31.21 -5.95 5.40
N GLY A 321 -30.51 -5.40 6.39
CA GLY A 321 -30.53 -3.96 6.68
C GLY A 321 -29.70 -3.10 5.72
N LEU A 322 -29.58 -1.83 6.02
CA LEU A 322 -28.80 -0.88 5.22
C LEU A 322 -27.30 -1.18 5.32
N GLN A 323 -26.65 -1.38 4.19
CA GLN A 323 -25.20 -1.48 4.10
C GLN A 323 -24.61 -0.29 3.32
N ILE A 324 -23.63 0.39 3.90
CA ILE A 324 -22.90 1.49 3.26
C ILE A 324 -21.40 1.12 3.29
N LEU A 325 -20.73 1.31 2.16
CA LEU A 325 -19.30 1.13 2.01
C LEU A 325 -18.64 2.47 1.69
N VAL A 326 -17.76 2.94 2.56
CA VAL A 326 -16.93 4.12 2.33
C VAL A 326 -15.53 3.68 1.90
N LYS A 327 -15.04 4.21 0.78
CA LYS A 327 -13.73 3.85 0.21
C LYS A 327 -12.76 5.02 0.31
N GLU A 328 -11.50 4.70 0.64
CA GLU A 328 -10.36 5.61 0.57
C GLU A 328 -9.61 5.38 -0.74
N ASN A 329 -9.50 6.42 -1.58
CA ASN A 329 -8.64 6.45 -2.79
C ASN A 329 -8.73 5.23 -3.73
N ASN A 330 -9.78 4.41 -3.64
CA ASN A 330 -9.93 3.21 -4.46
C ASN A 330 -11.03 3.36 -5.51
N ILE A 331 -10.64 3.32 -6.77
CA ILE A 331 -11.57 3.45 -7.91
C ILE A 331 -12.38 2.19 -8.21
N ARG A 332 -12.01 1.06 -7.60
CA ARG A 332 -12.66 -0.23 -7.86
C ARG A 332 -13.93 -0.39 -7.03
N LYS A 333 -14.78 -1.30 -7.48
CA LYS A 333 -15.85 -1.85 -6.65
C LYS A 333 -15.23 -2.77 -5.59
N LEU A 334 -15.54 -2.52 -4.31
CA LEU A 334 -14.98 -3.26 -3.18
C LEU A 334 -16.01 -4.10 -2.43
N ASP A 335 -17.21 -4.19 -2.95
CA ASP A 335 -18.27 -5.01 -2.35
C ASP A 335 -18.50 -6.31 -3.15
N PRO A 336 -17.86 -7.43 -2.78
CA PRO A 336 -18.07 -8.71 -3.46
C PRO A 336 -19.51 -9.22 -3.29
N ILE A 337 -20.21 -8.78 -2.25
CA ILE A 337 -21.60 -9.19 -1.93
C ILE A 337 -22.60 -8.37 -2.74
N LYS A 338 -22.21 -7.20 -3.25
CA LYS A 338 -23.05 -6.30 -4.07
C LYS A 338 -24.32 -5.80 -3.35
N LYS A 339 -24.28 -5.65 -2.03
CA LYS A 339 -25.38 -5.15 -1.20
C LYS A 339 -25.17 -3.73 -0.68
N SER A 340 -23.94 -3.22 -0.73
CA SER A 340 -23.62 -1.91 -0.16
C SER A 340 -23.88 -0.76 -1.11
N LEU A 341 -24.33 0.36 -0.56
CA LEU A 341 -24.26 1.66 -1.22
C LEU A 341 -22.83 2.20 -1.07
N GLU A 342 -22.11 2.36 -2.18
CA GLU A 342 -20.72 2.79 -2.15
C GLU A 342 -20.58 4.31 -2.13
N TYR A 343 -19.66 4.82 -1.29
CA TYR A 343 -19.24 6.21 -1.20
C TYR A 343 -17.73 6.31 -1.43
N ASP A 344 -17.31 7.00 -2.50
CA ASP A 344 -15.97 6.90 -3.09
C ASP A 344 -15.00 8.02 -2.63
N PHE A 345 -15.40 8.89 -1.69
CA PHE A 345 -14.67 10.13 -1.40
C PHE A 345 -14.05 10.16 0.01
N GLY A 346 -13.83 9.01 0.62
CA GLY A 346 -13.17 8.84 1.91
C GLY A 346 -14.03 9.21 3.12
N ILE A 347 -13.62 8.68 4.27
CA ILE A 347 -14.36 8.86 5.54
C ILE A 347 -14.45 10.33 5.95
N ARG A 348 -13.41 11.12 5.72
CA ARG A 348 -13.40 12.53 6.12
C ARG A 348 -14.56 13.32 5.45
N ASN A 349 -14.70 13.15 4.14
CA ASN A 349 -15.78 13.80 3.39
C ASN A 349 -17.14 13.22 3.76
N PHE A 350 -17.20 11.90 3.97
CA PHE A 350 -18.41 11.22 4.42
C PHE A 350 -18.92 11.82 5.72
N VAL A 351 -18.08 11.94 6.75
CA VAL A 351 -18.44 12.48 8.06
C VAL A 351 -18.85 13.95 7.98
N ASN A 352 -18.15 14.77 7.19
CA ASN A 352 -18.49 16.17 7.01
C ASN A 352 -19.88 16.35 6.37
N GLN A 353 -20.22 15.55 5.35
CA GLN A 353 -21.53 15.60 4.69
C GLN A 353 -22.62 14.99 5.57
N LEU A 354 -22.31 13.94 6.34
CA LEU A 354 -23.22 13.38 7.33
C LEU A 354 -23.62 14.44 8.38
N LEU A 355 -22.62 15.15 8.92
CA LEU A 355 -22.87 16.25 9.89
C LEU A 355 -23.70 17.36 9.27
N GLY A 356 -23.45 17.72 8.00
CA GLY A 356 -24.26 18.71 7.29
C GLY A 356 -25.72 18.29 7.14
N ALA A 357 -25.97 17.01 6.85
CA ALA A 357 -27.32 16.47 6.72
C ALA A 357 -28.12 16.40 8.03
N PHE A 358 -27.40 16.31 9.17
CA PHE A 358 -27.99 16.24 10.53
C PHE A 358 -27.63 17.46 11.38
N SER A 359 -27.46 18.64 10.79
CA SER A 359 -27.03 19.89 11.47
C SER A 359 -27.90 20.32 12.62
N ASN A 360 -29.16 19.87 12.69
CA ASN A 360 -30.11 20.17 13.78
C ASN A 360 -30.02 19.22 14.97
N ASP A 361 -29.23 18.16 14.91
CA ASP A 361 -29.10 17.19 16.00
C ASP A 361 -28.05 17.70 17.02
N LYS A 362 -28.49 18.23 18.12
CA LYS A 362 -27.66 18.88 19.16
C LYS A 362 -26.77 17.92 19.94
N ASN A 363 -26.94 16.60 19.79
CA ASN A 363 -26.15 15.56 20.48
C ASN A 363 -24.89 15.19 19.72
N LYS A 364 -23.86 16.01 19.86
CA LYS A 364 -22.53 15.78 19.21
C LYS A 364 -21.72 14.62 19.82
N ASN A 365 -22.16 14.02 20.92
CA ASN A 365 -21.42 12.98 21.66
C ASN A 365 -22.42 11.96 22.23
N LYS A 366 -22.85 11.02 21.37
CA LYS A 366 -23.74 9.96 21.81
C LYS A 366 -23.00 8.94 22.70
N PRO A 367 -23.62 8.48 23.80
CA PRO A 367 -23.06 7.34 24.54
C PRO A 367 -23.05 6.09 23.65
N LEU A 368 -22.21 5.13 24.02
CA LEU A 368 -22.23 3.83 23.37
C LEU A 368 -23.61 3.20 23.49
N ILE A 369 -24.18 2.78 22.35
CA ILE A 369 -25.51 2.12 22.32
C ILE A 369 -25.47 0.78 23.04
N ASN A 370 -26.68 0.26 23.40
CA ASN A 370 -26.78 -0.99 24.15
C ASN A 370 -26.11 -2.17 23.42
N LEU A 371 -26.28 -2.27 22.11
CA LEU A 371 -25.59 -3.27 21.29
C LEU A 371 -24.07 -3.24 21.51
N GLY A 372 -23.47 -2.05 21.52
CA GLY A 372 -22.02 -1.91 21.75
C GLY A 372 -21.59 -2.41 23.12
N LYS A 373 -22.39 -2.14 24.17
CA LYS A 373 -22.12 -2.66 25.53
C LYS A 373 -22.21 -4.19 25.59
N ILE A 374 -23.18 -4.77 24.89
CA ILE A 374 -23.34 -6.23 24.79
C ILE A 374 -22.14 -6.87 24.09
N LEU A 375 -21.73 -6.33 22.93
CA LEU A 375 -20.63 -6.89 22.15
C LEU A 375 -19.28 -6.77 22.89
N ILE A 376 -19.01 -5.65 23.55
CA ILE A 376 -17.78 -5.47 24.35
C ILE A 376 -17.77 -6.47 25.52
N LYS A 377 -18.90 -6.67 26.19
CA LYS A 377 -18.99 -7.67 27.26
C LYS A 377 -18.78 -9.09 26.76
N GLU A 378 -19.31 -9.43 25.59
CA GLU A 378 -19.13 -10.75 24.99
C GLU A 378 -17.68 -10.95 24.54
N GLY A 379 -17.05 -9.95 23.90
CA GLY A 379 -15.63 -9.99 23.55
C GLY A 379 -14.73 -10.20 24.77
N ALA A 380 -15.05 -9.55 25.90
CA ALA A 380 -14.32 -9.75 27.15
C ALA A 380 -14.47 -11.16 27.72
N LYS A 381 -15.65 -11.77 27.62
CA LYS A 381 -15.84 -13.18 28.02
C LYS A 381 -15.02 -14.14 27.16
N ILE A 382 -15.03 -13.92 25.83
CA ILE A 382 -14.24 -14.72 24.89
C ILE A 382 -12.75 -14.58 25.21
N LYS A 383 -12.27 -13.39 25.55
CA LYS A 383 -10.89 -13.14 25.96
C LYS A 383 -10.46 -13.99 27.16
N GLU A 384 -11.30 -14.11 28.19
CA GLU A 384 -11.00 -14.96 29.34
C GLU A 384 -10.96 -16.45 28.97
N ILE A 385 -11.92 -16.89 28.13
CA ILE A 385 -11.92 -18.28 27.62
C ILE A 385 -10.67 -18.55 26.78
N LEU A 386 -10.28 -17.65 25.90
CA LEU A 386 -9.05 -17.77 25.10
C LEU A 386 -7.81 -17.86 25.99
N LYS A 387 -7.73 -17.06 27.04
CA LYS A 387 -6.62 -17.08 27.98
C LYS A 387 -6.50 -18.46 28.65
N GLU A 388 -7.60 -19.04 29.10
CA GLU A 388 -7.61 -20.38 29.69
C GLU A 388 -7.26 -21.46 28.67
N GLN A 389 -7.88 -21.44 27.49
CA GLN A 389 -7.70 -22.48 26.49
C GLN A 389 -6.32 -22.43 25.81
N LEU A 390 -5.86 -21.26 25.39
CA LEU A 390 -4.56 -21.12 24.71
C LEU A 390 -3.38 -21.46 25.63
N PHE A 391 -3.48 -21.18 26.92
CA PHE A 391 -2.39 -21.37 27.87
C PHE A 391 -2.56 -22.58 28.82
N SER A 392 -3.52 -23.44 28.54
CA SER A 392 -3.78 -24.69 29.30
C SER A 392 -2.64 -25.71 29.21
N ASN A 393 -1.81 -25.66 28.18
CA ASN A 393 -0.66 -26.52 27.96
C ASN A 393 0.58 -25.71 27.56
N THR A 394 1.75 -26.35 27.48
CA THR A 394 3.04 -25.73 27.11
C THR A 394 3.34 -25.76 25.62
N GLU A 395 2.48 -26.36 24.81
CA GLU A 395 2.65 -26.46 23.36
C GLU A 395 2.58 -25.08 22.69
N ILE A 396 3.50 -24.79 21.79
CA ILE A 396 3.50 -23.55 20.99
C ILE A 396 2.65 -23.79 19.75
N THR A 397 1.61 -22.99 19.60
CA THR A 397 0.74 -23.00 18.41
C THR A 397 0.72 -21.63 17.74
N GLU A 398 0.33 -21.59 16.46
CA GLU A 398 0.17 -20.33 15.71
C GLU A 398 -0.81 -19.39 16.44
N TYR A 399 -1.88 -19.91 17.00
CA TYR A 399 -2.90 -19.15 17.74
C TYR A 399 -2.35 -18.52 19.02
N LYS A 400 -1.49 -19.25 19.77
CA LYS A 400 -0.77 -18.68 20.92
C LYS A 400 0.15 -17.55 20.50
N LEU A 401 0.91 -17.74 19.42
CA LEU A 401 1.80 -16.71 18.89
C LEU A 401 1.01 -15.46 18.49
N ALA A 402 -0.11 -15.61 17.78
CA ALA A 402 -0.96 -14.52 17.38
C ALA A 402 -1.53 -13.72 18.58
N ASN A 403 -1.83 -14.40 19.69
CA ASN A 403 -2.31 -13.76 20.93
C ASN A 403 -1.18 -13.11 21.74
N PHE A 404 -0.04 -13.77 21.84
CA PHE A 404 1.03 -13.39 22.77
C PHE A 404 2.00 -12.37 22.18
N VAL A 405 2.43 -12.55 20.92
CA VAL A 405 3.47 -11.71 20.30
C VAL A 405 3.11 -10.22 20.27
N PRO A 406 1.88 -9.80 19.93
CA PRO A 406 1.52 -8.39 19.97
C PRO A 406 1.62 -7.76 21.35
N LYS A 407 1.53 -8.54 22.41
CA LYS A 407 1.61 -8.07 23.80
C LYS A 407 3.04 -7.86 24.29
N ILE A 408 4.00 -8.58 23.71
CA ILE A 408 5.44 -8.50 24.11
C ILE A 408 6.30 -7.70 23.13
N TRP A 409 5.88 -7.61 21.85
CA TRP A 409 6.58 -6.76 20.89
C TRP A 409 6.40 -5.30 21.31
N PRO A 410 7.48 -4.49 21.35
CA PRO A 410 7.39 -3.13 21.89
C PRO A 410 6.31 -2.30 21.17
N GLU A 411 5.57 -1.50 21.94
CA GLU A 411 4.57 -0.57 21.41
C GLU A 411 5.22 0.41 20.42
N ASN A 412 4.46 0.86 19.43
CA ASN A 412 4.93 1.72 18.35
C ASN A 412 5.96 1.10 17.39
N TYR A 413 6.35 -0.17 17.56
CA TYR A 413 7.19 -0.86 16.59
C TYR A 413 6.33 -1.66 15.63
N PRO A 414 6.44 -1.41 14.30
CA PRO A 414 5.58 -2.01 13.32
C PRO A 414 5.65 -3.54 13.27
N ILE A 415 4.54 -4.15 12.89
CA ILE A 415 4.43 -5.58 12.57
C ILE A 415 4.03 -5.73 11.11
N MET A 416 4.73 -6.57 10.36
CA MET A 416 4.35 -7.04 9.03
C MET A 416 3.87 -8.48 9.11
N LEU A 417 2.63 -8.73 8.73
CA LEU A 417 2.02 -10.05 8.68
C LEU A 417 2.03 -10.56 7.24
N SER A 418 2.58 -11.74 7.01
CA SER A 418 2.47 -12.37 5.69
C SER A 418 1.04 -12.77 5.38
N ALA A 419 0.75 -12.98 4.11
CA ALA A 419 -0.50 -13.59 3.66
C ALA A 419 -0.66 -15.02 4.23
N SER A 420 -1.79 -15.66 3.93
CA SER A 420 -2.15 -17.01 4.40
C SER A 420 -2.55 -17.04 5.88
N SER A 421 -2.02 -17.95 6.70
CA SER A 421 -2.41 -18.12 8.11
C SER A 421 -2.08 -16.92 9.01
N PRO A 422 -0.88 -16.30 8.95
CA PRO A 422 -0.52 -15.27 9.91
C PRO A 422 -1.53 -14.13 10.04
N ILE A 423 -1.98 -13.55 8.93
CA ILE A 423 -2.98 -12.46 9.00
C ILE A 423 -4.33 -12.91 9.53
N ARG A 424 -4.75 -14.15 9.26
CA ARG A 424 -6.02 -14.70 9.75
C ARG A 424 -5.96 -15.01 11.25
N ASP A 425 -4.86 -15.60 11.68
CA ASP A 425 -4.64 -15.90 13.10
C ASP A 425 -4.58 -14.61 13.92
N TRP A 426 -3.92 -13.56 13.38
CA TRP A 426 -3.91 -12.23 14.03
C TRP A 426 -5.30 -11.62 14.10
N LEU A 427 -6.09 -11.69 13.04
CA LEU A 427 -7.47 -11.20 13.03
C LEU A 427 -8.30 -11.85 14.14
N THR A 428 -8.14 -13.15 14.33
CA THR A 428 -8.95 -13.92 15.27
C THR A 428 -8.45 -13.82 16.71
N PHE A 429 -7.12 -13.80 16.94
CA PHE A 429 -6.54 -14.01 18.26
C PHE A 429 -5.72 -12.86 18.84
N SER A 430 -5.36 -11.81 18.05
CA SER A 430 -4.45 -10.76 18.53
C SER A 430 -5.09 -9.75 19.48
N GLU A 431 -6.40 -9.78 19.62
CA GLU A 431 -7.16 -8.78 20.38
C GLU A 431 -6.84 -7.34 19.91
N ASN A 432 -7.05 -6.33 20.74
CA ASN A 432 -6.70 -4.95 20.43
C ASN A 432 -5.20 -4.63 20.64
N ALA A 433 -4.38 -5.60 21.09
CA ALA A 433 -2.96 -5.39 21.32
C ALA A 433 -2.19 -5.01 20.03
N THR A 434 -2.67 -5.42 18.85
CA THR A 434 -2.09 -5.03 17.56
C THR A 434 -2.32 -3.57 17.24
N LEU A 435 -3.39 -2.94 17.75
CA LEU A 435 -3.77 -1.56 17.43
C LEU A 435 -2.89 -0.49 18.11
N THR A 436 -1.95 -0.88 18.97
CA THR A 436 -0.97 0.05 19.58
C THR A 436 0.16 0.45 18.63
N ARG A 437 0.15 -0.06 17.40
CA ARG A 437 1.22 0.11 16.39
C ARG A 437 0.70 0.00 14.98
N GLU A 438 1.54 0.43 14.02
CA GLU A 438 1.27 0.16 12.62
C GLU A 438 1.38 -1.34 12.31
N CYS A 439 0.39 -1.88 11.65
CA CYS A 439 0.37 -3.26 11.19
C CYS A 439 0.23 -3.27 9.67
N PHE A 440 1.10 -4.01 9.00
CA PHE A 440 1.14 -4.13 7.54
C PHE A 440 0.86 -5.55 7.10
N SER A 441 0.29 -5.73 5.92
CA SER A 441 0.10 -7.03 5.29
C SER A 441 -0.19 -6.86 3.80
N PHE A 442 -0.11 -7.95 3.04
CA PHE A 442 -0.63 -8.04 1.68
C PHE A 442 -2.16 -8.08 1.71
N ARG A 443 -2.79 -6.96 1.40
CA ARG A 443 -4.26 -6.86 1.38
C ARG A 443 -4.80 -6.42 0.02
N GLY A 444 -3.96 -6.52 -1.00
CA GLY A 444 -4.32 -6.33 -2.40
C GLY A 444 -4.65 -7.65 -3.09
N ALA A 445 -3.65 -8.31 -3.65
CA ALA A 445 -3.75 -9.64 -4.26
C ALA A 445 -3.45 -10.78 -3.27
N SER A 446 -2.80 -10.44 -2.16
CA SER A 446 -2.50 -11.36 -1.03
C SER A 446 -1.65 -12.57 -1.41
N GLY A 447 -0.65 -12.38 -2.28
CA GLY A 447 0.35 -13.39 -2.63
C GLY A 447 1.34 -13.68 -1.50
N ILE A 448 2.12 -14.75 -1.64
CA ILE A 448 3.26 -15.06 -0.75
C ILE A 448 4.59 -14.54 -1.32
N ASP A 449 4.60 -14.18 -2.59
CA ASP A 449 5.72 -13.57 -3.29
C ASP A 449 6.01 -12.16 -2.73
N GLY A 450 7.28 -11.84 -2.56
CA GLY A 450 7.72 -10.53 -2.07
C GLY A 450 7.54 -10.28 -0.56
N THR A 451 7.24 -11.28 0.24
CA THR A 451 6.98 -11.14 1.68
C THR A 451 8.18 -10.54 2.43
N LEU A 452 9.37 -11.10 2.25
CA LEU A 452 10.61 -10.60 2.85
C LEU A 452 10.99 -9.23 2.27
N SER A 453 10.92 -9.09 0.95
CA SER A 453 11.27 -7.87 0.23
C SER A 453 10.42 -6.67 0.66
N LEU A 454 9.12 -6.86 0.85
CA LEU A 454 8.21 -5.82 1.34
C LEU A 454 8.55 -5.45 2.79
N ALA A 455 8.79 -6.44 3.67
CA ALA A 455 9.18 -6.18 5.06
C ALA A 455 10.50 -5.40 5.15
N LEU A 456 11.48 -5.72 4.31
CA LEU A 456 12.73 -4.97 4.20
C LEU A 456 12.49 -3.53 3.73
N GLY A 457 11.55 -3.32 2.80
CA GLY A 457 11.15 -1.99 2.36
C GLY A 457 10.52 -1.16 3.48
N ILE A 458 9.67 -1.77 4.30
CA ILE A 458 9.10 -1.14 5.50
C ILE A 458 10.23 -0.79 6.49
N ALA A 459 11.16 -1.72 6.74
CA ALA A 459 12.27 -1.54 7.67
C ALA A 459 13.26 -0.43 7.26
N ARG A 460 13.28 -0.02 5.99
CA ARG A 460 14.06 1.16 5.55
C ARG A 460 13.46 2.48 6.02
N ILE A 461 12.16 2.51 6.24
CA ILE A 461 11.42 3.73 6.58
C ILE A 461 11.12 3.78 8.07
N THR A 462 10.69 2.66 8.63
CA THR A 462 10.35 2.50 10.05
C THR A 462 11.32 1.51 10.70
N LYS A 463 11.45 1.55 12.02
CA LYS A 463 12.36 0.64 12.71
C LYS A 463 12.07 0.56 14.22
N PRO A 464 12.36 -0.58 14.84
CA PRO A 464 12.53 -1.91 14.24
C PRO A 464 11.21 -2.50 13.76
N VAL A 465 11.24 -3.46 12.85
CA VAL A 465 10.05 -4.14 12.30
C VAL A 465 10.07 -5.62 12.68
N LEU A 466 8.91 -6.16 13.02
CA LEU A 466 8.70 -7.61 13.14
C LEU A 466 8.00 -8.14 11.88
N LEU A 467 8.63 -9.05 11.17
CA LEU A 467 7.99 -9.85 10.13
C LEU A 467 7.51 -11.17 10.74
N VAL A 468 6.21 -11.44 10.67
CA VAL A 468 5.63 -12.74 11.00
C VAL A 468 5.28 -13.45 9.70
N THR A 469 5.91 -14.58 9.43
CA THR A 469 5.79 -15.28 8.14
C THR A 469 5.80 -16.79 8.27
N GLY A 470 5.10 -17.46 7.35
CA GLY A 470 5.23 -18.89 7.18
C GLY A 470 6.48 -19.27 6.40
N ASP A 471 6.87 -20.54 6.51
CA ASP A 471 8.05 -21.13 5.88
C ASP A 471 8.04 -21.01 4.35
N LEU A 472 6.94 -21.35 3.69
CA LEU A 472 6.83 -21.27 2.24
C LEU A 472 6.92 -19.83 1.73
N ALA A 473 6.33 -18.87 2.44
CA ALA A 473 6.38 -17.46 2.06
C ALA A 473 7.80 -16.90 2.18
N LEU A 474 8.55 -17.28 3.22
CA LEU A 474 9.95 -16.87 3.37
C LEU A 474 10.84 -17.47 2.28
N ILE A 475 10.73 -18.78 2.02
CA ILE A 475 11.52 -19.48 0.99
C ILE A 475 11.20 -18.91 -0.39
N HIS A 476 9.93 -18.62 -0.69
CA HIS A 476 9.51 -18.09 -1.99
C HIS A 476 10.18 -16.73 -2.31
N ASP A 477 10.48 -15.93 -1.31
CA ASP A 477 11.06 -14.59 -1.47
C ASP A 477 12.45 -14.44 -0.82
N ILE A 478 13.20 -15.55 -0.71
CA ILE A 478 14.55 -15.56 -0.10
C ILE A 478 15.51 -14.58 -0.78
N ASN A 479 15.29 -14.27 -2.07
CA ASN A 479 16.06 -13.31 -2.83
C ASN A 479 15.95 -11.88 -2.30
N GLY A 480 14.99 -11.58 -1.42
CA GLY A 480 14.94 -10.32 -0.69
C GLY A 480 16.26 -10.01 0.05
N PHE A 481 17.00 -11.02 0.51
CA PHE A 481 18.30 -10.82 1.13
C PHE A 481 19.41 -10.35 0.17
N LEU A 482 19.19 -10.38 -1.15
CA LEU A 482 20.09 -9.85 -2.17
C LEU A 482 19.95 -8.33 -2.39
N ILE A 483 19.01 -7.69 -1.70
CA ILE A 483 18.87 -6.23 -1.72
C ILE A 483 20.03 -5.61 -0.94
N GLU A 484 20.57 -4.51 -1.46
CA GLU A 484 21.69 -3.81 -0.84
C GLU A 484 21.43 -3.47 0.63
N ASN A 485 22.38 -3.84 1.49
CA ASN A 485 22.34 -3.64 2.94
C ASN A 485 21.11 -4.25 3.63
N ALA A 486 20.51 -5.30 3.06
CA ALA A 486 19.33 -5.97 3.65
C ALA A 486 19.61 -6.45 5.10
N ILE A 487 20.82 -6.97 5.35
CA ILE A 487 21.23 -7.52 6.66
C ILE A 487 21.41 -6.41 7.71
N GLU A 488 21.65 -5.17 7.30
CA GLU A 488 21.86 -4.05 8.21
C GLU A 488 20.53 -3.42 8.69
N LEU A 489 19.40 -3.84 8.11
CA LEU A 489 18.08 -3.32 8.47
C LEU A 489 17.60 -3.93 9.80
N ASN A 490 16.94 -3.12 10.61
CA ASN A 490 16.36 -3.56 11.88
C ASN A 490 15.07 -4.37 11.62
N LEU A 491 15.22 -5.56 11.06
CA LEU A 491 14.15 -6.50 10.80
C LEU A 491 14.32 -7.75 11.67
N THR A 492 13.32 -8.05 12.48
CA THR A 492 13.21 -9.33 13.21
C THR A 492 12.24 -10.22 12.43
N ILE A 493 12.60 -11.47 12.19
CA ILE A 493 11.76 -12.44 11.49
C ILE A 493 11.29 -13.50 12.46
N LEU A 494 9.98 -13.56 12.69
CA LEU A 494 9.33 -14.68 13.37
C LEU A 494 8.85 -15.66 12.30
N LEU A 495 9.62 -16.73 12.12
CA LEU A 495 9.31 -17.78 11.15
C LEU A 495 8.43 -18.85 11.81
N ILE A 496 7.21 -19.00 11.31
CA ILE A 496 6.30 -20.08 11.69
C ILE A 496 6.51 -21.22 10.70
N ASN A 497 7.27 -22.22 11.14
CA ASN A 497 7.54 -23.40 10.33
C ASN A 497 6.59 -24.54 10.75
N ASN A 498 5.61 -24.80 9.91
CA ASN A 498 4.64 -25.87 10.10
C ASN A 498 4.81 -27.01 9.07
N ASN A 499 6.03 -27.18 8.52
CA ASN A 499 6.41 -28.16 7.50
C ASN A 499 5.68 -27.97 6.15
N GLY A 500 5.29 -26.73 5.84
CA GLY A 500 4.75 -26.33 4.54
C GLY A 500 3.25 -26.50 4.38
N GLY A 501 2.56 -25.41 4.05
CA GLY A 501 1.19 -25.43 3.56
C GLY A 501 0.11 -25.91 4.51
N ASN A 502 0.31 -25.86 5.82
CA ASN A 502 -0.63 -26.37 6.82
C ASN A 502 -2.02 -25.71 6.77
N ILE A 503 -2.16 -24.55 6.17
CA ILE A 503 -3.46 -23.93 5.92
C ILE A 503 -4.43 -24.88 5.17
N PHE A 504 -3.90 -25.75 4.31
CA PHE A 504 -4.70 -26.68 3.53
C PHE A 504 -5.30 -27.81 4.37
N ASN A 505 -4.75 -28.11 5.54
CA ASN A 505 -5.31 -29.11 6.45
C ASN A 505 -6.68 -28.69 7.01
N ASN A 506 -7.02 -27.41 6.94
CA ASN A 506 -8.31 -26.89 7.36
C ASN A 506 -9.39 -26.98 6.26
N LEU A 507 -9.02 -27.35 5.02
CA LEU A 507 -9.96 -27.49 3.90
C LEU A 507 -10.71 -28.84 3.91
N TYR A 508 -10.22 -29.81 4.67
CA TYR A 508 -10.76 -31.16 4.71
C TYR A 508 -11.50 -31.50 6.02
N LYS A 509 -11.80 -30.48 6.80
CA LYS A 509 -12.65 -30.58 7.98
C LYS A 509 -13.95 -29.80 7.73
#